data_22980408e47acc8ae54a91a3a72290ac
#
_entry.id   22980408e47acc8ae54a91a3a72290ac
#
_cell.length_a   1.000
_cell.length_b   1.000
_cell.length_c   1.000
_cell.angle_alpha   90.00
_cell.angle_beta   90.00
_cell.angle_gamma   90.00
#
_symmetry.space_group_name_H-M   'P 1'
#
loop_
_entity.id
_entity.type
_entity.pdbx_description
1 polymer ?
#
loop_
_entity_poly.entity_id
_entity_poly.type
_entity_poly.pdbx_seq_one_letter_code
_entity_poly.pdbx_strand_id
1 'polypeptide(L)'
;LMGGRLLHWMDIAAAISAHRHCGRIVVTASVNNVSFEKPIPRASIVTLEAKVSRAFKSSMEVFLDVWMDNQTTKGRVKCNEAIYTFVAVDQLGNPISVPHITAESDLEKARYDGALRRRQLSLILSGRLKPEEATELKALFT
;
A
#
# COMPACT_ATOMS: atom_id res chain seq x y z
N LEU A 1 19.79 1.24 10.93
CA LEU A 1 19.13 0.20 10.13
C LEU A 1 19.35 0.46 8.65
N MET A 2 19.77 -0.56 7.94
CA MET A 2 19.98 -0.47 6.49
C MET A 2 18.65 -0.41 5.75
N GLY A 3 18.52 0.54 4.81
CA GLY A 3 17.29 0.74 4.04
C GLY A 3 16.82 -0.50 3.28
N GLY A 4 17.76 -1.28 2.71
CA GLY A 4 17.40 -2.50 2.00
C GLY A 4 16.76 -3.57 2.88
N ARG A 5 17.18 -3.67 4.14
CA ARG A 5 16.58 -4.60 5.11
C ARG A 5 15.18 -4.15 5.48
N LEU A 6 14.98 -2.86 5.68
CA LEU A 6 13.65 -2.32 5.96
C LEU A 6 12.70 -2.57 4.78
N LEU A 7 13.14 -2.31 3.56
CA LEU A 7 12.32 -2.58 2.36
C LEU A 7 11.93 -4.04 2.25
N HIS A 8 12.83 -4.96 2.61
CA HIS A 8 12.54 -6.39 2.62
C HIS A 8 11.41 -6.74 3.60
N TRP A 9 11.49 -6.21 4.83
CA TRP A 9 10.44 -6.42 5.83
C TRP A 9 9.11 -5.79 5.41
N MET A 10 9.16 -4.60 4.80
CA MET A 10 7.98 -3.90 4.31
C MET A 10 7.26 -4.73 3.24
N ASP A 11 8.01 -5.30 2.30
CA ASP A 11 7.46 -6.13 1.25
C ASP A 11 6.77 -7.38 1.82
N ILE A 12 7.40 -8.04 2.79
CA ILE A 12 6.82 -9.20 3.47
C ILE A 12 5.52 -8.83 4.21
N ALA A 13 5.53 -7.74 4.98
CA ALA A 13 4.36 -7.32 5.74
C ALA A 13 3.19 -6.96 4.81
N ALA A 14 3.47 -6.26 3.73
CA ALA A 14 2.46 -5.89 2.74
C ALA A 14 1.88 -7.13 2.05
N ALA A 15 2.72 -8.07 1.65
CA ALA A 15 2.29 -9.32 1.01
C ALA A 15 1.42 -10.17 1.94
N ILE A 16 1.76 -10.25 3.22
CA ILE A 16 0.96 -10.97 4.21
C ILE A 16 -0.43 -10.34 4.33
N SER A 17 -0.51 -9.01 4.38
CA SER A 17 -1.79 -8.29 4.46
C SER A 17 -2.67 -8.57 3.24
N ALA A 18 -2.10 -8.52 2.04
CA ALA A 18 -2.81 -8.82 0.81
C ALA A 18 -3.29 -10.27 0.77
N HIS A 19 -2.40 -11.21 1.12
CA HIS A 19 -2.74 -12.64 1.15
C HIS A 19 -3.87 -12.94 2.15
N ARG A 20 -3.82 -12.35 3.33
CA ARG A 20 -4.88 -12.51 4.34
C ARG A 20 -6.24 -12.03 3.85
N HIS A 21 -6.25 -10.94 3.08
CA HIS A 21 -7.49 -10.40 2.55
C HIS A 21 -8.10 -11.29 1.46
N CYS A 22 -7.31 -11.73 0.49
CA CYS A 22 -7.83 -12.46 -0.67
C CYS A 22 -7.76 -13.98 -0.54
N GLY A 23 -6.92 -14.52 0.36
CA GLY A 23 -6.72 -15.96 0.52
C GLY A 23 -6.03 -16.65 -0.66
N ARG A 24 -5.40 -15.89 -1.55
CA ARG A 24 -4.76 -16.38 -2.76
C ARG A 24 -3.31 -15.95 -2.83
N ILE A 25 -2.56 -16.54 -3.76
CA ILE A 25 -1.20 -16.12 -4.07
C ILE A 25 -1.24 -14.70 -4.64
N VAL A 26 -0.36 -13.84 -4.17
CA VAL A 26 -0.26 -12.46 -4.64
C VAL A 26 1.12 -12.19 -5.21
N VAL A 27 1.17 -11.34 -6.22
CA VAL A 27 2.43 -10.85 -6.80
C VAL A 27 2.46 -9.32 -6.71
N THR A 28 3.64 -8.78 -6.44
CA THR A 28 3.84 -7.34 -6.35
C THR A 28 3.79 -6.74 -7.75
N ALA A 29 2.85 -5.84 -7.98
CA ALA A 29 2.73 -5.13 -9.25
C ALA A 29 3.48 -3.80 -9.23
N SER A 30 3.41 -3.07 -8.13
CA SER A 30 4.12 -1.79 -7.98
C SER A 30 4.33 -1.42 -6.53
N VAL A 31 5.31 -0.54 -6.30
CA VAL A 31 5.58 0.06 -4.99
C VAL A 31 5.70 1.57 -5.23
N ASN A 32 4.87 2.34 -4.54
CA ASN A 32 4.83 3.79 -4.69
C ASN A 32 5.01 4.50 -3.35
N ASN A 33 5.44 5.74 -3.40
CA ASN A 33 5.53 6.65 -2.25
C ASN A 33 6.39 6.09 -1.10
N VAL A 34 7.46 5.38 -1.44
CA VAL A 34 8.44 4.96 -0.44
C VAL A 34 9.25 6.19 -0.05
N SER A 35 9.17 6.57 1.22
CA SER A 35 9.97 7.66 1.76
C SER A 35 10.66 7.23 3.04
N PHE A 36 11.92 7.65 3.20
CA PHE A 36 12.69 7.44 4.42
C PHE A 36 12.81 8.77 5.14
N GLU A 37 11.72 9.18 5.78
CA GLU A 37 11.62 10.50 6.41
C GLU A 37 12.56 10.63 7.60
N LYS A 38 12.75 9.54 8.34
CA LYS A 38 13.60 9.54 9.54
C LYS A 38 14.47 8.31 9.57
N PRO A 39 15.77 8.45 9.90
CA PRO A 39 16.64 7.30 10.10
C PRO A 39 16.20 6.50 11.33
N ILE A 40 16.40 5.19 11.27
CA ILE A 40 16.07 4.29 12.37
C ILE A 40 17.38 3.90 13.07
N PRO A 41 17.67 4.42 14.29
CA PRO A 41 18.87 4.08 15.03
C PRO A 41 18.83 2.65 15.56
N ARG A 42 19.98 2.16 15.98
CA ARG A 42 20.07 0.89 16.70
C ARG A 42 19.25 0.94 17.99
N ALA A 43 18.84 -0.23 18.47
CA ALA A 43 18.02 -0.38 19.66
C ALA A 43 16.63 0.28 19.55
N SER A 44 16.15 0.47 18.32
CA SER A 44 14.76 0.89 18.08
C SER A 44 13.86 -0.32 17.90
N ILE A 45 12.64 -0.22 18.41
CA ILE A 45 11.58 -1.18 18.11
C ILE A 45 10.89 -0.67 16.85
N VAL A 46 10.90 -1.50 15.80
CA VAL A 46 10.28 -1.16 14.52
C VAL A 46 8.98 -1.91 14.39
N THR A 47 7.89 -1.20 14.15
CA THR A 47 6.57 -1.77 13.94
C THR A 47 6.11 -1.47 12.53
N LEU A 48 5.72 -2.52 11.81
CA LEU A 48 5.18 -2.42 10.45
C LEU A 48 3.70 -2.73 10.50
N GLU A 49 2.88 -1.78 10.07
CA GLU A 49 1.44 -1.95 9.99
C GLU A 49 1.01 -1.88 8.54
N ALA A 50 0.52 -3.00 8.02
CA ALA A 50 0.04 -3.10 6.66
C ALA A 50 -1.45 -3.38 6.64
N LYS A 51 -2.19 -2.62 5.84
CA LYS A 51 -3.63 -2.81 5.63
C LYS A 51 -3.98 -2.65 4.17
N VAL A 52 -4.86 -3.52 3.69
CA VAL A 52 -5.46 -3.32 2.36
C VAL A 52 -6.33 -2.08 2.43
N SER A 53 -6.00 -1.06 1.65
CA SER A 53 -6.75 0.21 1.61
C SER A 53 -7.92 0.15 0.64
N ARG A 54 -7.78 -0.60 -0.45
CA ARG A 54 -8.87 -0.81 -1.43
C ARG A 54 -8.60 -2.06 -2.25
N ALA A 55 -9.67 -2.81 -2.55
CA ALA A 55 -9.63 -3.92 -3.48
C ALA A 55 -10.30 -3.49 -4.79
N PHE A 56 -9.64 -3.82 -5.90
CA PHE A 56 -10.17 -3.64 -7.24
C PHE A 56 -10.61 -5.00 -7.80
N LYS A 57 -10.70 -5.17 -9.11
CA LYS A 57 -11.16 -6.43 -9.68
C LYS A 57 -10.25 -7.61 -9.32
N SER A 58 -8.97 -7.52 -9.61
CA SER A 58 -7.97 -8.57 -9.33
C SER A 58 -6.76 -8.04 -8.59
N SER A 59 -6.76 -6.80 -8.20
CA SER A 59 -5.65 -6.16 -7.51
C SER A 59 -6.10 -5.52 -6.21
N MET A 60 -5.12 -5.26 -5.35
CA MET A 60 -5.34 -4.63 -4.05
C MET A 60 -4.26 -3.58 -3.82
N GLU A 61 -4.68 -2.45 -3.26
CA GLU A 61 -3.74 -1.49 -2.73
C GLU A 61 -3.53 -1.78 -1.25
N VAL A 62 -2.27 -1.85 -0.83
CA VAL A 62 -1.90 -2.03 0.58
C VAL A 62 -1.14 -0.80 1.05
N PHE A 63 -1.64 -0.19 2.09
CA PHE A 63 -0.99 0.93 2.76
C PHE A 63 -0.14 0.41 3.90
N LEU A 64 1.13 0.80 3.93
CA LEU A 64 2.07 0.35 4.96
C LEU A 64 2.62 1.55 5.72
N ASP A 65 2.48 1.51 7.03
CA ASP A 65 3.04 2.49 7.95
C ASP A 65 4.18 1.85 8.74
N VAL A 66 5.31 2.55 8.85
CA VAL A 66 6.45 2.11 9.64
C VAL A 66 6.63 3.06 10.82
N TRP A 67 6.64 2.47 12.00
CA TRP A 67 6.78 3.19 13.27
C TRP A 67 8.07 2.76 13.95
N MET A 68 8.69 3.67 14.67
CA MET A 68 9.82 3.35 15.55
C MET A 68 9.57 3.87 16.96
N ASP A 69 10.10 3.15 17.92
CA ASP A 69 10.08 3.51 19.33
C ASP A 69 11.43 3.20 19.95
N ASN A 70 11.99 4.15 20.66
CA ASN A 70 13.25 3.99 21.40
C ASN A 70 13.28 4.94 22.57
N GLN A 71 14.38 4.90 23.35
CA GLN A 71 14.51 5.75 24.53
C GLN A 71 14.46 7.24 24.22
N THR A 72 14.92 7.65 23.03
CA THR A 72 14.93 9.05 22.61
C THR A 72 13.55 9.54 22.22
N THR A 73 12.78 8.71 21.49
CA THR A 73 11.46 9.11 20.98
C THR A 73 10.37 9.10 22.05
N LYS A 74 10.56 8.31 23.13
CA LYS A 74 9.60 8.15 24.23
C LYS A 74 8.18 7.82 23.74
N GLY A 75 8.06 6.89 22.80
CA GLY A 75 6.82 6.46 22.19
C GLY A 75 6.97 6.25 20.70
N ARG A 76 5.88 5.85 20.05
CA ARG A 76 5.87 5.55 18.61
C ARG A 76 5.97 6.83 17.80
N VAL A 77 6.91 6.84 16.86
CA VAL A 77 7.04 7.92 15.88
C VAL A 77 6.99 7.30 14.49
N LYS A 78 6.17 7.84 13.61
CA LYS A 78 6.10 7.39 12.23
C LYS A 78 7.36 7.84 11.50
N CYS A 79 8.07 6.88 10.92
CA CYS A 79 9.34 7.16 10.23
C CYS A 79 9.31 6.84 8.74
N ASN A 80 8.28 6.12 8.28
CA ASN A 80 8.20 5.76 6.87
C ASN A 80 6.77 5.38 6.49
N GLU A 81 6.48 5.47 5.19
CA GLU A 81 5.19 5.12 4.61
C GLU A 81 5.39 4.63 3.19
N ALA A 82 4.65 3.61 2.79
CA ALA A 82 4.70 3.10 1.43
C ALA A 82 3.34 2.58 0.99
N ILE A 83 3.13 2.56 -0.32
CA ILE A 83 1.91 2.04 -0.93
C ILE A 83 2.30 0.96 -1.93
N TYR A 84 1.76 -0.24 -1.73
CA TYR A 84 1.99 -1.41 -2.56
C TYR A 84 0.73 -1.74 -3.34
N THR A 85 0.92 -2.22 -4.57
CA THR A 85 -0.16 -2.82 -5.34
C THR A 85 0.17 -4.27 -5.60
N PHE A 86 -0.73 -5.16 -5.21
CA PHE A 86 -0.61 -6.60 -5.43
C PHE A 86 -1.72 -7.08 -6.37
N VAL A 87 -1.40 -8.09 -7.16
CA VAL A 87 -2.37 -8.78 -8.00
C VAL A 87 -2.54 -10.21 -7.48
N ALA A 88 -3.79 -10.62 -7.27
CA ALA A 88 -4.09 -11.99 -6.92
C ALA A 88 -4.07 -12.86 -8.17
N VAL A 89 -3.40 -14.00 -8.08
CA VAL A 89 -3.23 -14.90 -9.23
C VAL A 89 -3.56 -16.34 -8.86
N ASP A 90 -3.95 -17.13 -9.86
CA ASP A 90 -4.13 -18.55 -9.71
C ASP A 90 -2.78 -19.29 -9.86
N GLN A 91 -2.82 -20.62 -9.85
CA GLN A 91 -1.62 -21.48 -9.96
C GLN A 91 -0.92 -21.31 -11.32
N LEU A 92 -1.63 -20.85 -12.35
CA LEU A 92 -1.09 -20.62 -13.68
C LEU A 92 -0.60 -19.18 -13.88
N GLY A 93 -0.73 -18.34 -12.86
CA GLY A 93 -0.33 -16.94 -12.92
C GLY A 93 -1.36 -16.01 -13.53
N ASN A 94 -2.60 -16.46 -13.74
CA ASN A 94 -3.67 -15.64 -14.27
C ASN A 94 -4.32 -14.80 -13.15
N PRO A 95 -4.64 -13.51 -13.41
CA PRO A 95 -5.34 -12.69 -12.42
C PRO A 95 -6.71 -13.27 -12.07
N ILE A 96 -7.05 -13.21 -10.78
CA ILE A 96 -8.33 -13.68 -10.25
C ILE A 96 -8.98 -12.57 -9.43
N SER A 97 -10.31 -12.64 -9.32
CA SER A 97 -11.08 -11.64 -8.58
C SER A 97 -10.76 -11.68 -7.09
N VAL A 98 -10.72 -10.50 -6.46
CA VAL A 98 -10.52 -10.35 -5.03
C VAL A 98 -11.78 -9.80 -4.37
N PRO A 99 -12.05 -10.17 -3.08
CA PRO A 99 -13.19 -9.63 -2.36
C PRO A 99 -13.01 -8.14 -2.07
N HIS A 100 -14.13 -7.42 -1.99
CA HIS A 100 -14.13 -6.02 -1.61
C HIS A 100 -13.71 -5.84 -0.16
N ILE A 101 -13.25 -4.64 0.17
CA ILE A 101 -12.95 -4.24 1.54
C ILE A 101 -13.87 -3.08 1.94
N THR A 102 -14.26 -3.06 3.22
CA THR A 102 -15.06 -1.97 3.78
C THR A 102 -14.18 -1.10 4.65
N ALA A 103 -14.14 0.20 4.35
CA ALA A 103 -13.45 1.18 5.17
C ALA A 103 -14.35 1.60 6.34
N GLU A 104 -13.82 1.55 7.56
CA GLU A 104 -14.58 1.83 8.78
C GLU A 104 -14.17 3.15 9.43
N SER A 105 -12.87 3.35 9.68
CA SER A 105 -12.37 4.58 10.29
C SER A 105 -12.25 5.71 9.27
N ASP A 106 -12.15 6.95 9.78
CA ASP A 106 -11.96 8.12 8.89
C ASP A 106 -10.67 8.01 8.10
N LEU A 107 -9.59 7.50 8.71
CA LEU A 107 -8.32 7.28 8.02
C LEU A 107 -8.47 6.21 6.93
N GLU A 108 -9.16 5.12 7.22
CA GLU A 108 -9.41 4.07 6.24
C GLU A 108 -10.24 4.57 5.06
N LYS A 109 -11.27 5.38 5.33
CA LYS A 109 -12.10 6.01 4.29
C LYS A 109 -11.28 6.96 3.41
N ALA A 110 -10.43 7.78 4.01
CA ALA A 110 -9.56 8.69 3.26
C ALA A 110 -8.59 7.93 2.36
N ARG A 111 -8.00 6.85 2.87
CA ARG A 111 -7.10 5.99 2.10
C ARG A 111 -7.84 5.23 1.00
N TYR A 112 -9.05 4.75 1.29
CA TYR A 112 -9.91 4.08 0.33
C TYR A 112 -10.25 5.00 -0.84
N ASP A 113 -10.69 6.23 -0.56
CA ASP A 113 -11.04 7.21 -1.59
C ASP A 113 -9.82 7.61 -2.41
N GLY A 114 -8.69 7.83 -1.75
CA GLY A 114 -7.44 8.18 -2.42
C GLY A 114 -6.90 7.07 -3.31
N ALA A 115 -7.18 5.81 -2.97
CA ALA A 115 -6.72 4.66 -3.75
C ALA A 115 -7.26 4.68 -5.19
N LEU A 116 -8.49 5.08 -5.39
CA LEU A 116 -9.05 5.18 -6.74
C LEU A 116 -8.33 6.24 -7.57
N ARG A 117 -8.00 7.38 -6.98
CA ARG A 117 -7.23 8.43 -7.65
C ARG A 117 -5.84 7.93 -8.04
N ARG A 118 -5.16 7.24 -7.15
CA ARG A 118 -3.85 6.64 -7.42
C ARG A 118 -3.92 5.59 -8.52
N ARG A 119 -4.97 4.77 -8.50
CA ARG A 119 -5.22 3.75 -9.52
C ARG A 119 -5.41 4.39 -10.90
N GLN A 120 -6.24 5.43 -10.98
CA GLN A 120 -6.50 6.14 -12.23
C GLN A 120 -5.24 6.82 -12.76
N LEU A 121 -4.45 7.46 -11.89
CA LEU A 121 -3.18 8.06 -12.30
C LEU A 121 -2.21 7.00 -12.84
N SER A 122 -2.09 5.87 -12.16
CA SER A 122 -1.25 4.75 -12.60
C SER A 122 -1.67 4.23 -13.98
N LEU A 123 -2.97 4.11 -14.22
CA LEU A 123 -3.51 3.66 -15.51
C LEU A 123 -3.25 4.68 -16.62
N ILE A 124 -3.35 5.97 -16.32
CA ILE A 124 -3.02 7.04 -17.28
C ILE A 124 -1.54 6.98 -17.66
N LEU A 125 -0.65 6.88 -16.66
CA LEU A 125 0.79 6.82 -16.87
C LEU A 125 1.21 5.58 -17.66
N SER A 126 0.48 4.48 -17.55
CA SER A 126 0.72 3.26 -18.31
C SER A 126 0.01 3.23 -19.68
N GLY A 127 -0.76 4.26 -20.01
CA GLY A 127 -1.51 4.34 -21.26
C GLY A 127 -2.79 3.52 -21.33
N ARG A 128 -3.25 2.96 -20.21
CA ARG A 128 -4.46 2.13 -20.15
C ARG A 128 -5.75 2.91 -19.94
N LEU A 129 -5.63 4.16 -19.50
CA LEU A 129 -6.75 5.04 -19.25
C LEU A 129 -6.45 6.41 -19.82
N LYS A 130 -7.43 7.02 -20.48
CA LYS A 130 -7.28 8.39 -20.96
C LYS A 130 -7.57 9.38 -19.84
N PRO A 131 -6.91 10.55 -19.84
CA PRO A 131 -7.16 11.56 -18.79
C PRO A 131 -8.63 11.96 -18.67
N GLU A 132 -9.36 11.98 -19.79
CA GLU A 132 -10.78 12.33 -19.83
C GLU A 132 -11.67 11.34 -19.08
N GLU A 133 -11.22 10.09 -18.94
CA GLU A 133 -11.94 9.01 -18.28
C GLU A 133 -11.66 8.95 -16.77
N ALA A 134 -10.68 9.72 -16.28
CA ALA A 134 -10.26 9.71 -14.88
C ALA A 134 -11.13 10.63 -14.02
N THR A 135 -12.30 10.18 -13.64
CA THR A 135 -13.30 10.96 -12.91
C THR A 135 -12.81 11.48 -11.56
N GLU A 136 -12.11 10.63 -10.82
CA GLU A 136 -11.60 11.02 -9.49
C GLU A 136 -10.43 11.99 -9.55
N LEU A 137 -9.55 11.86 -10.54
CA LEU A 137 -8.45 12.79 -10.73
C LEU A 137 -8.96 14.15 -11.19
N LYS A 138 -9.94 14.17 -12.10
CA LYS A 138 -10.56 15.42 -12.56
C LYS A 138 -11.18 16.21 -11.40
N ALA A 139 -11.79 15.52 -10.45
CA ALA A 139 -12.41 16.14 -9.31
C ALA A 139 -11.43 16.95 -8.44
N LEU A 140 -10.13 16.63 -8.50
CA LEU A 140 -9.10 17.39 -7.78
C LEU A 140 -8.82 18.76 -8.41
N PHE A 141 -9.12 18.95 -9.68
CA PHE A 141 -8.79 20.15 -10.46
C PHE A 141 -10.03 20.98 -10.82
N THR A 142 -11.18 20.52 -10.44
CA THR A 142 -12.45 21.23 -10.62
C THR A 142 -13.08 21.54 -9.26
#